data_1858a22814122b7850a446db7639e20e
#
_entry.id   1858a22814122b7850a446db7639e20e
#
_cell.length_a   1.000
_cell.length_b   1.000
_cell.length_c   1.000
_cell.angle_alpha   90.00
_cell.angle_beta   90.00
_cell.angle_gamma   90.00
#
_symmetry.space_group_name_H-M   'P 1'
#
loop_
_entity.id
_entity.type
_entity.pdbx_description
1 polymer ?
#
loop_
_entity_poly.entity_id
_entity_poly.type
_entity_poly.pdbx_seq_one_letter_code
_entity_poly.pdbx_strand_id
1 'polypeptide(L)'
;MSRPFGASRARILAAAAAVAVSALALAGCSSSSEPADSADAGYVTPGKLTIATGQTAYEPYVINDDPASGEGFEAALAYAIADKLGFAAEDVEWVRTSFEAAIAPGPKDFDFNIQQYTITDERKQAVDFSSPYYSAAQAVVALEGGPAEGVSDLDGLKSLVFGAMSGSTSAQTIDAVVQPDTTTQLYSSNEDAVAALKAGQIDAFVIDLPTAFLATSQYIENSFIVGQLPLGGIADEWGVVLAKDSPLTASVSAAIDELRADGTLQQITDQWLDAEQGVPILQ
;
A
#
# COMPACT_ATOMS: atom_id res chain seq x y z
N MET A 1 -99.92 -24.32 15.19
CA MET A 1 -101.06 -23.63 14.48
C MET A 1 -100.52 -22.26 14.05
N SER A 2 -100.67 -22.02 12.78
CA SER A 2 -100.75 -20.73 12.11
C SER A 2 -99.58 -19.81 11.95
N ARG A 3 -99.03 -19.83 10.75
CA ARG A 3 -98.46 -18.71 9.99
C ARG A 3 -99.49 -17.55 9.87
N PRO A 4 -99.18 -16.31 9.35
CA PRO A 4 -98.17 -16.01 8.33
C PRO A 4 -97.63 -14.55 8.25
N PHE A 5 -96.71 -14.32 7.34
CA PHE A 5 -96.54 -13.21 6.35
C PHE A 5 -96.32 -11.76 6.78
N GLY A 6 -95.34 -11.18 6.18
CA GLY A 6 -95.29 -9.77 5.88
C GLY A 6 -93.96 -9.28 5.31
N ALA A 7 -93.90 -9.24 4.05
CA ALA A 7 -92.76 -8.80 3.22
C ALA A 7 -92.61 -7.26 3.15
N SER A 8 -91.47 -6.85 2.79
CA SER A 8 -91.12 -5.85 1.75
C SER A 8 -90.59 -4.46 2.15
N ARG A 9 -89.44 -4.20 1.62
CA ARG A 9 -89.04 -2.94 1.00
C ARG A 9 -88.51 -1.82 1.92
N ALA A 10 -87.24 -1.68 2.03
CA ALA A 10 -86.57 -0.41 1.69
C ALA A 10 -85.15 -0.70 1.27
N ARG A 11 -84.97 -0.64 0.04
CA ARG A 11 -83.70 -0.63 -0.70
C ARG A 11 -83.08 0.76 -0.58
N ILE A 12 -81.72 0.79 -0.71
CA ILE A 12 -80.94 1.90 -1.20
C ILE A 12 -80.70 3.00 -0.14
N LEU A 13 -79.52 2.95 0.41
CA LEU A 13 -78.62 4.06 0.78
C LEU A 13 -77.58 3.61 1.81
N ALA A 14 -76.70 2.67 1.40
CA ALA A 14 -75.53 2.32 2.21
C ALA A 14 -74.40 1.77 1.31
N ALA A 15 -74.19 2.39 0.12
CA ALA A 15 -73.16 1.95 -0.79
C ALA A 15 -72.09 3.03 -1.15
N ALA A 16 -71.98 4.09 -0.32
CA ALA A 16 -71.05 5.19 -0.59
C ALA A 16 -70.00 5.45 0.49
N ALA A 17 -69.97 4.68 1.61
CA ALA A 17 -69.04 4.93 2.73
C ALA A 17 -67.92 3.86 2.87
N ALA A 18 -67.88 2.84 2.02
CA ALA A 18 -66.93 1.71 2.15
C ALA A 18 -65.71 1.77 1.19
N VAL A 19 -65.63 2.79 0.33
CA VAL A 19 -64.51 2.92 -0.65
C VAL A 19 -63.43 3.90 -0.22
N ALA A 20 -63.67 4.74 0.80
CA ALA A 20 -62.71 5.75 1.25
C ALA A 20 -61.70 5.27 2.33
N VAL A 21 -61.84 4.06 2.89
CA VAL A 21 -60.94 3.55 3.94
C VAL A 21 -59.93 2.56 3.41
N SER A 22 -60.10 2.06 2.15
CA SER A 22 -59.14 1.09 1.56
C SER A 22 -57.98 1.74 0.79
N ALA A 23 -57.93 3.08 0.66
CA ALA A 23 -56.90 3.79 -0.07
C ALA A 23 -55.75 4.35 0.84
N LEU A 24 -55.86 4.25 2.16
CA LEU A 24 -54.78 4.70 3.07
C LEU A 24 -53.88 3.60 3.64
N ALA A 25 -54.10 2.33 3.25
CA ALA A 25 -53.29 1.21 3.71
C ALA A 25 -52.20 0.74 2.74
N LEU A 26 -52.01 1.43 1.61
CA LEU A 26 -50.96 1.09 0.60
C LEU A 26 -49.82 2.14 0.54
N ALA A 27 -49.79 3.11 1.42
CA ALA A 27 -48.73 4.11 1.46
C ALA A 27 -47.67 3.86 2.56
N GLY A 28 -47.60 2.66 3.13
CA GLY A 28 -46.75 2.32 4.26
C GLY A 28 -45.73 1.21 4.02
N CYS A 29 -45.39 0.88 2.78
CA CYS A 29 -44.28 -0.03 2.46
C CYS A 29 -43.50 0.49 1.26
N SER A 30 -43.02 1.72 1.29
CA SER A 30 -41.72 1.98 0.72
C SER A 30 -40.72 1.69 1.85
N SER A 31 -40.45 0.41 2.07
CA SER A 31 -39.13 0.03 2.56
C SER A 31 -38.17 0.72 1.60
N SER A 32 -37.52 1.77 2.05
CA SER A 32 -36.21 2.13 1.55
C SER A 32 -35.42 0.83 1.61
N SER A 33 -35.37 0.11 0.52
CA SER A 33 -34.21 -0.73 0.22
C SER A 33 -33.07 0.28 0.13
N GLU A 34 -32.41 0.49 1.27
CA GLU A 34 -31.04 0.91 1.26
C GLU A 34 -30.34 0.01 0.23
N PRO A 35 -29.53 0.58 -0.64
CA PRO A 35 -28.63 -0.22 -1.44
C PRO A 35 -27.53 -0.76 -0.49
N ALA A 36 -27.85 -1.86 0.21
CA ALA A 36 -26.92 -2.62 1.01
C ALA A 36 -26.02 -3.53 0.16
N ASP A 37 -25.79 -3.20 -1.12
CA ASP A 37 -25.06 -4.09 -2.03
C ASP A 37 -23.94 -3.42 -2.83
N SER A 38 -23.60 -2.16 -2.55
CA SER A 38 -22.45 -1.53 -3.23
C SER A 38 -21.21 -1.36 -2.33
N ALA A 39 -21.32 -1.52 -1.01
CA ALA A 39 -20.21 -1.36 -0.09
C ALA A 39 -19.28 -2.58 -0.04
N ASP A 40 -19.79 -3.78 -0.35
CA ASP A 40 -19.01 -5.04 -0.31
C ASP A 40 -18.49 -5.50 -1.67
N ALA A 41 -18.87 -4.84 -2.77
CA ALA A 41 -18.50 -5.27 -4.10
C ALA A 41 -17.02 -4.91 -4.39
N GLY A 42 -16.15 -5.89 -4.21
CA GLY A 42 -14.75 -5.79 -4.63
C GLY A 42 -13.71 -6.02 -3.53
N TYR A 43 -14.13 -6.10 -2.26
CA TYR A 43 -13.24 -6.47 -1.16
C TYR A 43 -13.07 -7.99 -1.06
N VAL A 44 -11.85 -8.44 -0.66
CA VAL A 44 -11.53 -9.86 -0.48
C VAL A 44 -12.40 -10.49 0.59
N THR A 45 -12.61 -9.78 1.69
CA THR A 45 -13.48 -10.21 2.79
C THR A 45 -14.61 -9.18 2.97
N PRO A 46 -15.90 -9.58 2.84
CA PRO A 46 -17.01 -8.68 3.06
C PRO A 46 -16.96 -8.00 4.43
N GLY A 47 -17.10 -6.67 4.46
CA GLY A 47 -17.07 -5.86 5.68
C GLY A 47 -15.69 -5.68 6.31
N LYS A 48 -14.62 -6.14 5.67
CA LYS A 48 -13.24 -5.99 6.11
C LYS A 48 -12.37 -5.38 5.00
N LEU A 49 -11.32 -4.70 5.41
CA LEU A 49 -10.24 -4.25 4.53
C LEU A 49 -9.01 -5.11 4.78
N THR A 50 -8.67 -5.97 3.82
CA THR A 50 -7.52 -6.86 3.90
C THR A 50 -6.29 -6.18 3.31
N ILE A 51 -5.35 -5.79 4.15
CA ILE A 51 -4.12 -5.10 3.76
C ILE A 51 -2.94 -6.05 3.84
N ALA A 52 -2.14 -6.09 2.78
CA ALA A 52 -0.90 -6.86 2.78
C ALA A 52 0.32 -5.97 3.03
N THR A 53 1.33 -6.55 3.68
CA THR A 53 2.68 -6.01 3.79
C THR A 53 3.71 -7.13 3.74
N GLY A 54 5.01 -6.82 3.86
CA GLY A 54 6.10 -7.78 3.76
C GLY A 54 6.02 -8.93 4.76
N GLN A 55 6.55 -10.11 4.40
CA GLN A 55 6.68 -11.26 5.32
C GLN A 55 7.62 -10.94 6.47
N THR A 56 8.60 -10.04 6.22
CA THR A 56 9.22 -9.19 7.21
C THR A 56 8.93 -7.76 6.78
N ALA A 57 8.27 -7.01 7.63
CA ALA A 57 8.03 -5.59 7.41
C ALA A 57 9.05 -4.80 8.24
N TYR A 58 9.74 -3.85 7.58
CA TYR A 58 10.90 -3.17 8.16
C TYR A 58 10.54 -1.82 8.76
N GLU A 59 11.26 -1.45 9.81
CA GLU A 59 11.32 -0.06 10.26
C GLU A 59 12.03 0.81 9.18
N PRO A 60 11.64 2.06 9.05
CA PRO A 60 10.65 2.84 9.80
C PRO A 60 9.23 2.70 9.26
N TYR A 61 8.97 1.80 8.33
CA TYR A 61 7.67 1.62 7.66
C TYR A 61 6.66 0.89 8.54
N VAL A 62 7.12 -0.13 9.25
CA VAL A 62 6.34 -0.89 10.24
C VAL A 62 7.24 -1.16 11.44
N ILE A 63 6.88 -0.64 12.61
CA ILE A 63 7.67 -0.80 13.83
C ILE A 63 7.49 -2.20 14.40
N ASN A 64 8.60 -2.83 14.82
CA ASN A 64 8.64 -4.16 15.42
C ASN A 64 8.00 -5.28 14.56
N ASP A 65 7.95 -5.12 13.23
CA ASP A 65 7.25 -6.05 12.33
C ASP A 65 5.78 -6.29 12.73
N ASP A 66 5.13 -5.30 13.36
CA ASP A 66 3.73 -5.36 13.80
C ASP A 66 2.88 -4.28 13.11
N PRO A 67 2.35 -4.54 11.89
CA PRO A 67 1.54 -3.57 11.18
C PRO A 67 0.21 -3.26 11.86
N ALA A 68 -0.29 -4.18 12.72
CA ALA A 68 -1.53 -3.96 13.45
C ALA A 68 -1.41 -2.90 14.55
N SER A 69 -0.18 -2.58 14.96
CA SER A 69 0.08 -1.48 15.90
C SER A 69 -0.27 -0.10 15.32
N GLY A 70 -0.26 0.05 13.99
CA GLY A 70 -0.38 1.35 13.33
C GLY A 70 0.87 2.23 13.48
N GLU A 71 1.96 1.68 14.04
CA GLU A 71 3.23 2.39 14.21
C GLU A 71 4.17 2.14 13.02
N GLY A 72 4.75 3.21 12.49
CA GLY A 72 5.58 3.25 11.29
C GLY A 72 4.87 3.93 10.13
N PHE A 73 5.66 4.38 9.15
CA PHE A 73 5.18 5.20 8.04
C PHE A 73 4.04 4.54 7.26
N GLU A 74 4.23 3.32 6.81
CA GLU A 74 3.23 2.63 5.99
C GLU A 74 2.11 2.03 6.83
N ALA A 75 2.38 1.58 8.06
CA ALA A 75 1.32 1.13 8.95
C ALA A 75 0.36 2.27 9.29
N ALA A 76 0.87 3.45 9.65
CA ALA A 76 0.06 4.65 9.90
C ALA A 76 -0.71 5.10 8.66
N LEU A 77 -0.06 5.11 7.50
CA LEU A 77 -0.71 5.48 6.23
C LEU A 77 -1.81 4.50 5.83
N ALA A 78 -1.60 3.19 6.04
CA ALA A 78 -2.60 2.17 5.76
C ALA A 78 -3.88 2.38 6.57
N TYR A 79 -3.77 2.68 7.86
CA TYR A 79 -4.94 3.01 8.69
C TYR A 79 -5.59 4.34 8.29
N ALA A 80 -4.81 5.34 7.87
CA ALA A 80 -5.36 6.59 7.37
C ALA A 80 -6.14 6.38 6.05
N ILE A 81 -5.65 5.51 5.15
CA ILE A 81 -6.37 5.09 3.94
C ILE A 81 -7.66 4.34 4.33
N ALA A 82 -7.58 3.40 5.29
CA ALA A 82 -8.75 2.66 5.77
C ALA A 82 -9.86 3.59 6.29
N ASP A 83 -9.51 4.60 7.10
CA ASP A 83 -10.45 5.60 7.60
C ASP A 83 -11.12 6.39 6.45
N LYS A 84 -10.35 6.83 5.44
CA LYS A 84 -10.91 7.50 4.24
C LYS A 84 -11.83 6.59 3.42
N LEU A 85 -11.59 5.28 3.44
CA LEU A 85 -12.45 4.28 2.80
C LEU A 85 -13.67 3.90 3.66
N GLY A 86 -13.77 4.39 4.90
CA GLY A 86 -14.89 4.18 5.82
C GLY A 86 -14.77 2.93 6.70
N PHE A 87 -13.57 2.32 6.81
CA PHE A 87 -13.31 1.19 7.69
C PHE A 87 -12.80 1.68 9.05
N ALA A 88 -13.35 1.11 10.12
CA ALA A 88 -12.78 1.27 11.45
C ALA A 88 -11.50 0.41 11.59
N ALA A 89 -10.63 0.76 12.54
CA ALA A 89 -9.37 0.04 12.72
C ALA A 89 -9.56 -1.46 13.04
N GLU A 90 -10.64 -1.83 13.72
CA GLU A 90 -11.02 -3.22 14.02
C GLU A 90 -11.51 -4.00 12.79
N ASP A 91 -11.79 -3.32 11.68
CA ASP A 91 -12.20 -3.92 10.42
C ASP A 91 -11.02 -4.09 9.44
N VAL A 92 -9.82 -3.69 9.84
CA VAL A 92 -8.58 -3.92 9.07
C VAL A 92 -8.00 -5.28 9.43
N GLU A 93 -7.75 -6.10 8.42
CA GLU A 93 -7.07 -7.39 8.53
C GLU A 93 -5.73 -7.33 7.80
N TRP A 94 -4.65 -7.78 8.49
CA TRP A 94 -3.32 -7.80 7.89
C TRP A 94 -2.93 -9.19 7.42
N VAL A 95 -2.40 -9.27 6.20
CA VAL A 95 -1.79 -10.48 5.64
C VAL A 95 -0.34 -10.22 5.25
N ARG A 96 0.45 -11.28 5.12
CA ARG A 96 1.87 -11.20 4.79
C ARG A 96 2.14 -11.82 3.43
N THR A 97 2.93 -11.14 2.62
CA THR A 97 3.33 -11.65 1.31
C THR A 97 4.79 -11.31 1.00
N SER A 98 5.42 -12.13 0.17
CA SER A 98 6.76 -11.76 -0.33
C SER A 98 6.66 -10.60 -1.32
N PHE A 99 7.74 -9.83 -1.46
CA PHE A 99 7.80 -8.71 -2.39
C PHE A 99 7.44 -9.12 -3.82
N GLU A 100 8.05 -10.21 -4.32
CA GLU A 100 7.80 -10.69 -5.68
C GLU A 100 6.36 -11.21 -5.88
N ALA A 101 5.78 -11.90 -4.88
CA ALA A 101 4.41 -12.43 -4.99
C ALA A 101 3.36 -11.32 -5.09
N ALA A 102 3.56 -10.20 -4.41
CA ALA A 102 2.61 -9.10 -4.46
C ALA A 102 2.51 -8.45 -5.85
N ILE A 103 3.62 -8.34 -6.59
CA ILE A 103 3.66 -7.75 -7.94
C ILE A 103 3.54 -8.78 -9.06
N ALA A 104 3.49 -10.09 -8.74
CA ALA A 104 3.27 -11.12 -9.74
C ALA A 104 1.87 -11.01 -10.36
N PRO A 105 1.68 -11.37 -11.65
CA PRO A 105 0.35 -11.39 -12.24
C PRO A 105 -0.57 -12.44 -11.59
N GLY A 106 -1.87 -12.16 -11.56
CA GLY A 106 -2.88 -13.07 -11.04
C GLY A 106 -3.71 -12.51 -9.86
N PRO A 107 -4.63 -13.33 -9.34
CA PRO A 107 -5.48 -12.92 -8.22
C PRO A 107 -4.67 -12.66 -6.95
N LYS A 108 -5.17 -11.78 -6.09
CA LYS A 108 -4.57 -11.43 -4.81
C LYS A 108 -5.50 -11.86 -3.67
N ASP A 109 -4.90 -12.17 -2.53
CA ASP A 109 -5.57 -12.46 -1.26
C ASP A 109 -5.64 -11.23 -0.34
N PHE A 110 -5.45 -10.05 -0.92
CA PHE A 110 -5.52 -8.75 -0.27
C PHE A 110 -6.25 -7.72 -1.16
N ASP A 111 -6.83 -6.72 -0.53
CA ASP A 111 -7.45 -5.58 -1.20
C ASP A 111 -6.38 -4.64 -1.76
N PHE A 112 -5.36 -4.36 -0.94
CA PHE A 112 -4.14 -3.70 -1.38
C PHE A 112 -2.91 -4.13 -0.57
N ASN A 113 -1.73 -3.90 -1.15
CA ASN A 113 -0.43 -4.10 -0.49
C ASN A 113 0.33 -2.79 -0.43
N ILE A 114 0.94 -2.51 0.73
CA ILE A 114 1.79 -1.36 0.98
C ILE A 114 3.16 -1.83 1.48
N GLN A 115 4.21 -1.66 0.65
CA GLN A 115 5.55 -2.19 0.90
C GLN A 115 6.57 -1.56 -0.05
N GLN A 116 6.69 -0.24 -0.06
CA GLN A 116 7.68 0.55 -0.83
C GLN A 116 7.74 0.17 -2.32
N TYR A 117 6.60 -0.12 -2.95
CA TYR A 117 6.57 -0.49 -4.36
C TYR A 117 6.67 0.73 -5.27
N THR A 118 7.79 0.86 -5.97
CA THR A 118 7.95 1.84 -7.04
C THR A 118 6.98 1.56 -8.16
N ILE A 119 6.27 2.60 -8.59
CA ILE A 119 5.36 2.57 -9.73
C ILE A 119 6.19 2.51 -11.00
N THR A 120 6.18 1.38 -11.72
CA THR A 120 6.85 1.23 -13.00
C THR A 120 5.89 0.77 -14.09
N ASP A 121 6.19 1.10 -15.35
CA ASP A 121 5.36 0.66 -16.48
C ASP A 121 5.39 -0.86 -16.67
N GLU A 122 6.48 -1.52 -16.28
CA GLU A 122 6.59 -2.97 -16.28
C GLU A 122 5.60 -3.58 -15.26
N ARG A 123 5.63 -3.11 -14.00
CA ARG A 123 4.76 -3.61 -12.93
C ARG A 123 3.29 -3.33 -13.22
N LYS A 124 2.96 -2.19 -13.85
CA LYS A 124 1.59 -1.86 -14.28
C LYS A 124 0.98 -2.85 -15.29
N GLN A 125 1.79 -3.68 -15.93
CA GLN A 125 1.26 -4.74 -16.80
C GLN A 125 0.63 -5.89 -16.01
N ALA A 126 1.11 -6.13 -14.78
CA ALA A 126 0.71 -7.25 -13.94
C ALA A 126 -0.24 -6.85 -12.79
N VAL A 127 -0.13 -5.64 -12.29
CA VAL A 127 -0.86 -5.11 -11.12
C VAL A 127 -1.33 -3.68 -11.39
N ASP A 128 -2.25 -3.19 -10.55
CA ASP A 128 -2.61 -1.77 -10.52
C ASP A 128 -1.86 -1.08 -9.38
N PHE A 129 -1.72 0.24 -9.52
CA PHE A 129 -1.15 1.12 -8.52
C PHE A 129 -2.11 2.25 -8.18
N SER A 130 -2.06 2.69 -6.93
CA SER A 130 -2.68 3.94 -6.51
C SER A 130 -1.93 5.17 -7.03
N SER A 131 -2.46 6.37 -6.74
CA SER A 131 -1.65 7.60 -6.72
C SER A 131 -0.42 7.39 -5.84
N PRO A 132 0.77 7.97 -6.20
CA PRO A 132 1.97 7.80 -5.39
C PRO A 132 1.79 8.42 -4.00
N TYR A 133 2.29 7.75 -2.95
CA TYR A 133 2.24 8.28 -1.59
C TYR A 133 3.58 8.83 -1.09
N TYR A 134 4.69 8.46 -1.74
CA TYR A 134 6.04 8.90 -1.40
C TYR A 134 6.94 8.91 -2.64
N SER A 135 8.06 9.65 -2.59
CA SER A 135 9.12 9.60 -3.60
C SER A 135 10.44 9.39 -2.88
N ALA A 136 11.07 8.22 -3.11
CA ALA A 136 12.32 7.83 -2.49
C ALA A 136 13.54 8.20 -3.35
N ALA A 137 14.70 8.32 -2.70
CA ALA A 137 16.00 8.25 -3.33
C ALA A 137 16.62 6.88 -3.07
N GLN A 138 17.46 6.40 -3.98
CA GLN A 138 18.27 5.20 -3.81
C GLN A 138 19.61 5.55 -3.19
N ALA A 139 20.05 4.83 -2.15
CA ALA A 139 21.29 5.08 -1.46
C ALA A 139 22.22 3.87 -1.51
N VAL A 140 23.51 4.15 -1.62
CA VAL A 140 24.58 3.15 -1.56
C VAL A 140 25.05 3.02 -0.10
N VAL A 141 24.98 1.82 0.45
CA VAL A 141 25.45 1.47 1.80
C VAL A 141 26.65 0.55 1.70
N ALA A 142 27.68 0.82 2.51
CA ALA A 142 28.90 0.05 2.57
C ALA A 142 29.46 -0.05 4.00
N LEU A 143 30.46 -0.92 4.21
CA LEU A 143 31.16 -1.04 5.49
C LEU A 143 32.37 -0.10 5.56
N GLU A 144 32.62 0.48 6.73
CA GLU A 144 33.83 1.24 7.02
C GLU A 144 35.09 0.36 6.85
N GLY A 145 36.16 0.95 6.32
CA GLY A 145 37.39 0.21 6.01
C GLY A 145 37.30 -0.69 4.80
N GLY A 146 36.14 -0.70 4.10
CA GLY A 146 35.93 -1.50 2.89
C GLY A 146 36.31 -0.77 1.59
N PRO A 147 36.13 -1.43 0.43
CA PRO A 147 36.50 -0.87 -0.89
C PRO A 147 35.75 0.43 -1.25
N ALA A 148 34.59 0.68 -0.65
CA ALA A 148 33.80 1.88 -0.92
C ALA A 148 34.25 3.12 -0.10
N GLU A 149 35.24 2.95 0.81
CA GLU A 149 35.73 4.08 1.61
C GLU A 149 36.43 5.13 0.75
N GLY A 150 35.98 6.38 0.88
CA GLY A 150 36.51 7.50 0.10
C GLY A 150 35.96 7.63 -1.32
N VAL A 151 35.05 6.74 -1.75
CA VAL A 151 34.30 6.90 -2.99
C VAL A 151 33.35 8.08 -2.85
N SER A 152 33.34 8.96 -3.85
CA SER A 152 32.56 10.21 -3.83
C SER A 152 31.85 10.51 -5.17
N ASP A 153 32.00 9.63 -6.14
CA ASP A 153 31.41 9.78 -7.48
C ASP A 153 31.01 8.42 -8.08
N LEU A 154 30.28 8.44 -9.19
CA LEU A 154 29.80 7.23 -9.87
C LEU A 154 30.92 6.39 -10.46
N ASP A 155 32.01 7.03 -10.92
CA ASP A 155 33.13 6.28 -11.51
C ASP A 155 33.84 5.42 -10.47
N GLY A 156 34.00 5.92 -9.25
CA GLY A 156 34.55 5.17 -8.12
C GLY A 156 33.70 3.97 -7.71
N LEU A 157 32.39 4.01 -7.95
CA LEU A 157 31.49 2.90 -7.65
C LEU A 157 31.65 1.71 -8.61
N LYS A 158 32.13 1.91 -9.84
CA LYS A 158 32.13 0.86 -10.89
C LYS A 158 32.94 -0.38 -10.53
N SER A 159 34.01 -0.21 -9.77
CA SER A 159 34.87 -1.32 -9.36
C SER A 159 34.34 -2.15 -8.20
N LEU A 160 33.25 -1.70 -7.54
CA LEU A 160 32.65 -2.38 -6.39
C LEU A 160 31.77 -3.56 -6.82
N VAL A 161 31.73 -4.58 -5.98
CA VAL A 161 30.79 -5.69 -6.10
C VAL A 161 29.49 -5.29 -5.42
N PHE A 162 28.42 -5.14 -6.19
CA PHE A 162 27.12 -4.73 -5.68
C PHE A 162 26.18 -5.90 -5.37
N GLY A 163 25.33 -5.70 -4.39
CA GLY A 163 24.17 -6.53 -4.11
C GLY A 163 22.88 -5.72 -4.03
N ALA A 164 21.75 -6.35 -4.36
CA ALA A 164 20.42 -5.81 -4.22
C ALA A 164 19.38 -6.92 -4.09
N MET A 165 18.17 -6.58 -3.61
CA MET A 165 17.05 -7.52 -3.61
C MET A 165 16.57 -7.77 -5.04
N SER A 166 16.29 -9.04 -5.35
CA SER A 166 15.74 -9.45 -6.65
C SER A 166 14.39 -8.77 -6.92
N GLY A 167 14.19 -8.31 -8.16
CA GLY A 167 12.95 -7.64 -8.57
C GLY A 167 12.78 -6.21 -8.05
N SER A 168 13.74 -5.67 -7.28
CA SER A 168 13.72 -4.29 -6.79
C SER A 168 14.16 -3.28 -7.86
N THR A 169 13.74 -2.04 -7.71
CA THR A 169 14.25 -0.91 -8.51
C THR A 169 15.70 -0.58 -8.15
N SER A 170 16.14 -0.90 -6.92
CA SER A 170 17.55 -0.78 -6.52
C SER A 170 18.48 -1.58 -7.43
N ALA A 171 18.13 -2.84 -7.75
CA ALA A 171 18.90 -3.66 -8.70
C ALA A 171 18.94 -3.02 -10.09
N GLN A 172 17.81 -2.51 -10.58
CA GLN A 172 17.73 -1.83 -11.88
C GLN A 172 18.55 -0.52 -11.89
N THR A 173 18.52 0.23 -10.78
CA THR A 173 19.27 1.50 -10.65
C THR A 173 20.78 1.26 -10.64
N ILE A 174 21.27 0.21 -9.98
CA ILE A 174 22.68 -0.16 -10.03
C ILE A 174 23.11 -0.37 -11.50
N ASP A 175 22.38 -1.19 -12.24
CA ASP A 175 22.74 -1.53 -13.61
C ASP A 175 22.59 -0.34 -14.58
N ALA A 176 21.61 0.53 -14.36
CA ALA A 176 21.34 1.67 -15.24
C ALA A 176 22.25 2.87 -14.95
N VAL A 177 22.55 3.15 -13.68
CA VAL A 177 23.23 4.38 -13.22
C VAL A 177 24.72 4.13 -12.94
N VAL A 178 25.03 3.11 -12.13
CA VAL A 178 26.40 2.80 -11.74
C VAL A 178 27.14 2.08 -12.87
N GLN A 179 26.49 1.13 -13.52
CA GLN A 179 27.08 0.27 -14.56
C GLN A 179 28.36 -0.42 -14.08
N PRO A 180 28.30 -1.22 -13.00
CA PRO A 180 29.49 -1.79 -12.38
C PRO A 180 30.21 -2.74 -13.31
N ASP A 181 31.54 -2.89 -13.10
CA ASP A 181 32.39 -3.79 -13.89
C ASP A 181 32.03 -5.28 -13.70
N THR A 182 31.34 -5.60 -12.58
CA THR A 182 30.87 -6.94 -12.26
C THR A 182 29.35 -6.99 -12.20
N THR A 183 28.76 -8.14 -12.50
CA THR A 183 27.31 -8.34 -12.42
C THR A 183 26.81 -8.16 -11.00
N THR A 184 25.75 -7.36 -10.80
CA THR A 184 25.06 -7.18 -9.53
C THR A 184 24.59 -8.52 -8.97
N GLN A 185 24.89 -8.82 -7.71
CA GLN A 185 24.43 -10.02 -7.03
C GLN A 185 23.00 -9.80 -6.50
N LEU A 186 22.08 -10.71 -6.86
CA LEU A 186 20.68 -10.62 -6.49
C LEU A 186 20.37 -11.57 -5.33
N TYR A 187 19.67 -11.05 -4.33
CA TYR A 187 19.28 -11.75 -3.11
C TYR A 187 17.76 -11.83 -2.97
N SER A 188 17.27 -12.84 -2.23
CA SER A 188 15.83 -13.03 -2.03
C SER A 188 15.21 -11.97 -1.12
N SER A 189 16.03 -11.35 -0.26
CA SER A 189 15.59 -10.32 0.69
C SER A 189 16.71 -9.31 0.94
N ASN A 190 16.36 -8.19 1.56
CA ASN A 190 17.35 -7.21 2.00
C ASN A 190 18.23 -7.75 3.12
N GLU A 191 17.71 -8.64 4.00
CA GLU A 191 18.51 -9.30 5.05
C GLU A 191 19.62 -10.17 4.45
N ASP A 192 19.31 -10.91 3.37
CA ASP A 192 20.31 -11.73 2.69
C ASP A 192 21.41 -10.87 2.07
N ALA A 193 21.05 -9.72 1.46
CA ALA A 193 22.00 -8.75 0.94
C ALA A 193 22.89 -8.14 2.06
N VAL A 194 22.27 -7.77 3.20
CA VAL A 194 23.00 -7.28 4.39
C VAL A 194 23.92 -8.37 4.95
N ALA A 195 23.48 -9.62 5.00
CA ALA A 195 24.32 -10.73 5.45
C ALA A 195 25.53 -10.93 4.51
N ALA A 196 25.32 -10.80 3.20
CA ALA A 196 26.38 -10.87 2.21
C ALA A 196 27.40 -9.71 2.34
N LEU A 197 26.91 -8.48 2.61
CA LEU A 197 27.76 -7.32 2.90
C LEU A 197 28.63 -7.55 4.16
N LYS A 198 28.01 -8.00 5.25
CA LYS A 198 28.73 -8.31 6.50
C LYS A 198 29.74 -9.44 6.33
N ALA A 199 29.49 -10.38 5.42
CA ALA A 199 30.41 -11.48 5.10
C ALA A 199 31.49 -11.11 4.09
N GLY A 200 31.50 -9.88 3.56
CA GLY A 200 32.45 -9.42 2.54
C GLY A 200 32.26 -10.11 1.18
N GLN A 201 31.07 -10.61 0.89
CA GLN A 201 30.73 -11.20 -0.42
C GLN A 201 30.36 -10.11 -1.45
N ILE A 202 29.87 -8.98 -0.96
CA ILE A 202 29.65 -7.74 -1.71
C ILE A 202 30.34 -6.58 -1.00
N ASP A 203 30.68 -5.54 -1.74
CA ASP A 203 31.34 -4.34 -1.22
C ASP A 203 30.33 -3.25 -0.83
N ALA A 204 29.19 -3.23 -1.53
CA ALA A 204 28.12 -2.27 -1.31
C ALA A 204 26.76 -2.88 -1.67
N PHE A 205 25.70 -2.36 -1.06
CA PHE A 205 24.34 -2.66 -1.50
C PHE A 205 23.53 -1.37 -1.66
N VAL A 206 22.51 -1.42 -2.51
CA VAL A 206 21.63 -0.28 -2.79
C VAL A 206 20.25 -0.57 -2.23
N ILE A 207 19.71 0.44 -1.53
CA ILE A 207 18.39 0.39 -0.89
C ILE A 207 17.83 1.82 -0.81
N ASP A 208 16.53 1.94 -0.55
CA ASP A 208 15.89 3.23 -0.37
C ASP A 208 16.51 4.02 0.78
N LEU A 209 16.67 5.32 0.59
CA LEU A 209 17.39 6.19 1.53
C LEU A 209 16.85 6.14 2.97
N PRO A 210 15.53 6.13 3.26
CA PRO A 210 15.03 5.99 4.62
C PRO A 210 15.50 4.69 5.29
N THR A 211 15.47 3.59 4.54
CA THR A 211 15.97 2.30 5.02
C THR A 211 17.48 2.32 5.22
N ALA A 212 18.23 3.00 4.34
CA ALA A 212 19.68 3.13 4.46
C ALA A 212 20.08 3.83 5.77
N PHE A 213 19.37 4.89 6.16
CA PHE A 213 19.60 5.57 7.45
C PHE A 213 19.38 4.65 8.64
N LEU A 214 18.27 3.92 8.63
CA LEU A 214 17.99 2.99 9.71
C LEU A 214 19.01 1.83 9.73
N ALA A 215 19.31 1.27 8.57
CA ALA A 215 20.27 0.18 8.44
C ALA A 215 21.64 0.55 9.00
N THR A 216 22.15 1.74 8.65
CA THR A 216 23.47 2.19 9.11
C THR A 216 23.49 2.65 10.57
N SER A 217 22.36 3.14 11.10
CA SER A 217 22.29 3.61 12.48
C SER A 217 22.01 2.50 13.51
N GLN A 218 21.32 1.40 13.11
CA GLN A 218 20.81 0.41 14.06
C GLN A 218 21.15 -1.05 13.72
N TYR A 219 21.26 -1.42 12.44
CA TYR A 219 21.32 -2.83 12.04
C TYR A 219 22.67 -3.29 11.48
N ILE A 220 23.46 -2.37 10.92
CA ILE A 220 24.74 -2.70 10.29
C ILE A 220 25.84 -1.92 10.99
N GLU A 221 26.48 -2.54 11.99
CA GLU A 221 27.63 -1.95 12.69
C GLU A 221 28.76 -1.60 11.73
N ASN A 222 29.43 -0.48 11.96
CA ASN A 222 30.55 0.00 11.16
C ASN A 222 30.19 0.16 9.67
N SER A 223 29.01 0.69 9.40
CA SER A 223 28.55 0.99 8.05
C SER A 223 28.26 2.48 7.87
N PHE A 224 28.23 2.90 6.61
CA PHE A 224 27.93 4.28 6.26
C PHE A 224 27.18 4.34 4.93
N ILE A 225 26.50 5.46 4.69
CA ILE A 225 25.90 5.78 3.41
C ILE A 225 26.96 6.49 2.58
N VAL A 226 27.38 5.88 1.47
CA VAL A 226 28.36 6.45 0.52
C VAL A 226 27.78 7.69 -0.14
N GLY A 227 26.51 7.60 -0.59
CA GLY A 227 25.79 8.69 -1.23
C GLY A 227 24.47 8.20 -1.83
N GLN A 228 23.69 9.14 -2.34
CA GLN A 228 22.49 8.87 -3.12
C GLN A 228 22.86 8.66 -4.59
N LEU A 229 22.21 7.72 -5.24
CA LEU A 229 22.29 7.58 -6.70
C LEU A 229 21.37 8.62 -7.38
N PRO A 230 21.81 9.24 -8.47
CA PRO A 230 20.92 10.10 -9.24
C PRO A 230 19.76 9.30 -9.82
N LEU A 231 18.61 9.93 -9.98
CA LEU A 231 17.36 9.26 -10.40
C LEU A 231 17.38 8.65 -11.82
N GLY A 232 18.44 8.54 -12.51
CA GLY A 232 18.64 7.80 -13.77
C GLY A 232 17.47 7.80 -14.79
N GLY A 233 16.49 8.70 -14.61
CA GLY A 233 15.25 8.73 -15.37
C GLY A 233 14.12 7.86 -14.81
N ILE A 234 14.32 7.13 -13.71
CA ILE A 234 13.29 6.37 -13.01
C ILE A 234 12.85 7.24 -11.82
N ALA A 235 11.64 7.78 -11.89
CA ALA A 235 11.04 8.38 -10.70
C ALA A 235 10.75 7.26 -9.72
N ASP A 236 11.33 7.30 -8.52
CA ASP A 236 11.12 6.28 -7.49
C ASP A 236 9.90 6.66 -6.65
N GLU A 237 8.75 6.74 -7.32
CA GLU A 237 7.47 7.04 -6.68
C GLU A 237 6.83 5.75 -6.17
N TRP A 238 6.54 5.68 -4.87
CA TRP A 238 5.87 4.52 -4.28
C TRP A 238 4.37 4.63 -4.35
N GLY A 239 3.73 3.55 -4.79
CA GLY A 239 2.29 3.39 -4.82
C GLY A 239 1.84 2.12 -4.10
N VAL A 240 0.62 2.16 -3.63
CA VAL A 240 -0.06 0.98 -3.10
C VAL A 240 -0.39 0.04 -4.27
N VAL A 241 -0.07 -1.25 -4.12
CA VAL A 241 -0.31 -2.30 -5.13
C VAL A 241 -1.69 -2.91 -4.94
N LEU A 242 -2.43 -3.05 -6.04
CA LEU A 242 -3.73 -3.72 -6.08
C LEU A 242 -3.69 -4.82 -7.16
N ALA A 243 -4.65 -5.74 -7.11
CA ALA A 243 -4.86 -6.68 -8.20
C ALA A 243 -5.07 -5.92 -9.52
N LYS A 244 -4.66 -6.50 -10.65
CA LYS A 244 -4.90 -5.90 -11.97
C LYS A 244 -6.38 -5.73 -12.22
N ASP A 245 -6.77 -4.53 -12.69
CA ASP A 245 -8.17 -4.12 -12.92
C ASP A 245 -9.04 -4.14 -11.64
N SER A 246 -8.43 -3.88 -10.48
CA SER A 246 -9.14 -3.81 -9.20
C SER A 246 -10.17 -2.67 -9.20
N PRO A 247 -11.42 -2.94 -8.78
CA PRO A 247 -12.43 -1.90 -8.63
C PRO A 247 -12.07 -0.87 -7.53
N LEU A 248 -11.13 -1.20 -6.66
CA LEU A 248 -10.69 -0.36 -5.54
C LEU A 248 -9.62 0.66 -5.94
N THR A 249 -8.97 0.51 -7.11
CA THR A 249 -7.84 1.37 -7.53
C THR A 249 -8.20 2.85 -7.49
N ALA A 250 -9.38 3.21 -7.96
CA ALA A 250 -9.81 4.61 -7.97
C ALA A 250 -10.09 5.17 -6.56
N SER A 251 -10.75 4.38 -5.70
CA SER A 251 -11.07 4.81 -4.32
C SER A 251 -9.85 4.90 -3.42
N VAL A 252 -8.90 3.95 -3.54
CA VAL A 252 -7.62 4.00 -2.83
C VAL A 252 -6.77 5.19 -3.29
N SER A 253 -6.73 5.47 -4.60
CA SER A 253 -6.05 6.66 -5.13
C SER A 253 -6.67 7.95 -4.59
N ALA A 254 -8.00 8.06 -4.59
CA ALA A 254 -8.70 9.22 -4.06
C ALA A 254 -8.43 9.42 -2.56
N ALA A 255 -8.40 8.34 -1.76
CA ALA A 255 -8.06 8.41 -0.35
C ALA A 255 -6.65 8.99 -0.12
N ILE A 256 -5.65 8.53 -0.88
CA ILE A 256 -4.27 9.05 -0.80
C ILE A 256 -4.20 10.52 -1.23
N ASP A 257 -4.92 10.89 -2.29
CA ASP A 257 -4.96 12.28 -2.77
C ASP A 257 -5.63 13.23 -1.75
N GLU A 258 -6.68 12.76 -1.06
CA GLU A 258 -7.30 13.48 0.06
C GLU A 258 -6.34 13.65 1.25
N LEU A 259 -5.65 12.57 1.65
CA LEU A 259 -4.65 12.61 2.74
C LEU A 259 -3.49 13.57 2.40
N ARG A 260 -3.12 13.67 1.13
CA ARG A 260 -2.15 14.66 0.67
C ARG A 260 -2.71 16.08 0.74
N ALA A 261 -3.95 16.28 0.29
CA ALA A 261 -4.58 17.59 0.24
C ALA A 261 -4.88 18.17 1.62
N ASP A 262 -5.24 17.35 2.61
CA ASP A 262 -5.51 17.77 3.97
C ASP A 262 -4.25 17.85 4.87
N GLY A 263 -3.08 17.43 4.36
CA GLY A 263 -1.80 17.47 5.04
C GLY A 263 -1.51 16.28 5.96
N THR A 264 -2.43 15.32 6.07
CA THR A 264 -2.24 14.11 6.91
C THR A 264 -1.06 13.27 6.41
N LEU A 265 -0.94 13.07 5.09
CA LEU A 265 0.18 12.34 4.50
C LEU A 265 1.53 12.99 4.86
N GLN A 266 1.61 14.33 4.81
CA GLN A 266 2.83 15.04 5.19
C GLN A 266 3.15 14.88 6.68
N GLN A 267 2.14 14.96 7.56
CA GLN A 267 2.34 14.75 9.00
C GLN A 267 2.86 13.34 9.32
N ILE A 268 2.33 12.31 8.65
CA ILE A 268 2.79 10.93 8.80
C ILE A 268 4.23 10.82 8.28
N THR A 269 4.55 11.44 7.16
CA THR A 269 5.92 11.46 6.60
C THR A 269 6.90 12.11 7.58
N ASP A 270 6.59 13.30 8.06
CA ASP A 270 7.45 14.04 9.01
C ASP A 270 7.66 13.27 10.33
N GLN A 271 6.64 12.53 10.77
CA GLN A 271 6.74 11.75 12.00
C GLN A 271 7.69 10.55 11.88
N TRP A 272 7.72 9.90 10.72
CA TRP A 272 8.40 8.61 10.59
C TRP A 272 9.66 8.65 9.71
N LEU A 273 9.77 9.60 8.76
CA LEU A 273 10.83 9.64 7.75
C LEU A 273 11.66 10.94 7.76
N ASP A 274 11.59 11.74 8.82
CA ASP A 274 12.23 13.09 8.90
C ASP A 274 13.79 13.09 8.90
N ALA A 275 14.44 11.92 8.88
CA ALA A 275 15.89 11.80 9.04
C ALA A 275 16.73 11.94 7.75
N GLU A 276 16.14 12.26 6.59
CA GLU A 276 16.78 12.10 5.26
C GLU A 276 17.70 13.26 4.80
N GLN A 277 18.07 14.19 5.66
CA GLN A 277 18.80 15.40 5.23
C GLN A 277 20.32 15.19 5.25
N GLY A 278 20.98 15.59 4.15
CA GLY A 278 22.43 15.82 4.12
C GLY A 278 23.27 14.75 3.40
N VAL A 279 22.68 13.69 2.86
CA VAL A 279 23.42 12.71 2.04
C VAL A 279 23.67 13.28 0.64
N PRO A 280 24.93 13.31 0.14
CA PRO A 280 25.24 13.85 -1.17
C PRO A 280 24.70 12.95 -2.30
N ILE A 281 24.29 13.58 -3.40
CA ILE A 281 24.01 12.87 -4.65
C ILE A 281 25.33 12.67 -5.40
N LEU A 282 25.67 11.42 -5.69
CA LEU A 282 26.88 11.07 -6.45
C LEU A 282 26.72 11.48 -7.92
N GLN A 283 27.79 12.00 -8.54
CA GLN A 283 27.77 12.52 -9.90
C GLN A 283 28.82 11.83 -10.78
#